data_4bde264bcc64958f1b1d2af068e03957
#
_entry.id   4bde264bcc64958f1b1d2af068e03957
#
_cell.length_a   1.000
_cell.length_b   1.000
_cell.length_c   1.000
_cell.angle_alpha   90.00
_cell.angle_beta   90.00
_cell.angle_gamma   90.00
#
_symmetry.space_group_name_H-M   'P 1'
#
loop_
_entity.id
_entity.type
_entity.pdbx_description
1 polymer ?
#
loop_
_entity_poly.entity_id
_entity_poly.type
_entity_poly.pdbx_seq_one_letter_code
_entity_poly.pdbx_strand_id
1 'polypeptide(L)'
;FDNLIVLDIGKEFEIFTSANLPGKKDKLKPEVFEAVITIAIELANQGREGKPIGTIFAVGDHEKVLQLSRQLIINPFQGYHEDERNIMDPQLRETIKEFSALDGAFVIQDDGVVVAAGRYLSAALNKEEFPQGLGSRHIAAAGITSVTDTTAIVISESTGTVRIFKKGTIFMEIEKPTKKIS
;
A
#
# COMPACT_ATOMS: atom_id res chain seq x y z
N PHE A 1 -8.31 -19.02 23.48
CA PHE A 1 -6.90 -19.27 23.06
C PHE A 1 -6.48 -18.10 22.19
N ASP A 2 -5.75 -17.13 22.79
CA ASP A 2 -5.20 -16.00 22.05
C ASP A 2 -3.91 -16.48 21.39
N ASN A 3 -3.99 -16.89 20.13
CA ASN A 3 -2.81 -17.12 19.33
C ASN A 3 -2.27 -15.76 18.86
N LEU A 4 -1.28 -15.24 19.57
CA LEU A 4 -0.45 -14.16 19.07
C LEU A 4 0.47 -14.75 18.01
N ILE A 5 0.10 -14.62 16.74
CA ILE A 5 0.99 -14.95 15.62
C ILE A 5 1.87 -13.73 15.41
N VAL A 6 3.12 -13.83 15.83
CA VAL A 6 4.16 -12.86 15.47
C VAL A 6 4.68 -13.27 14.09
N LEU A 7 4.18 -12.61 13.05
CA LEU A 7 4.66 -12.81 11.69
C LEU A 7 5.90 -11.93 11.46
N ASP A 8 7.01 -12.53 11.04
CA ASP A 8 8.11 -11.80 10.44
C ASP A 8 7.70 -11.45 9.00
N ILE A 9 7.03 -10.31 8.84
CA ILE A 9 6.41 -9.87 7.58
C ILE A 9 7.43 -9.84 6.44
N GLY A 10 8.68 -9.51 6.71
CA GLY A 10 9.76 -9.53 5.73
C GLY A 10 10.04 -10.93 5.18
N LYS A 11 10.17 -11.91 6.05
CA LYS A 11 10.44 -13.32 5.66
C LYS A 11 9.24 -13.99 4.99
N GLU A 12 8.04 -13.71 5.46
CA GLU A 12 6.83 -14.24 4.85
C GLU A 12 6.61 -13.66 3.45
N PHE A 13 6.92 -12.39 3.25
CA PHE A 13 6.91 -11.78 1.93
C PHE A 13 7.96 -12.40 1.00
N GLU A 14 9.18 -12.67 1.48
CA GLU A 14 10.22 -13.37 0.71
C GLU A 14 9.79 -14.80 0.32
N ILE A 15 9.20 -15.56 1.25
CA ILE A 15 8.68 -16.89 0.99
C ILE A 15 7.57 -16.84 -0.06
N PHE A 16 6.68 -15.87 0.03
CA PHE A 16 5.60 -15.72 -0.93
C PHE A 16 6.10 -15.31 -2.31
N THR A 17 7.05 -14.39 -2.41
CA THR A 17 7.61 -13.96 -3.69
C THR A 17 8.44 -15.07 -4.34
N SER A 18 9.10 -15.91 -3.55
CA SER A 18 9.88 -17.05 -4.05
C SER A 18 9.03 -18.26 -4.45
N ALA A 19 7.90 -18.49 -3.77
CA ALA A 19 7.04 -19.67 -3.99
C ALA A 19 6.14 -19.57 -5.23
N ASN A 20 5.92 -18.37 -5.80
CA ASN A 20 4.88 -18.17 -6.80
C ASN A 20 5.32 -17.95 -8.24
N LEU A 21 6.63 -18.00 -8.60
CA LEU A 21 7.02 -17.87 -10.02
C LEU A 21 8.32 -18.59 -10.35
N PRO A 22 8.29 -19.61 -11.22
CA PRO A 22 9.47 -20.00 -11.95
C PRO A 22 9.80 -18.88 -12.98
N GLY A 23 10.86 -18.09 -12.71
CA GLY A 23 11.51 -17.24 -13.69
C GLY A 23 11.37 -15.71 -13.58
N LYS A 24 10.52 -15.14 -12.73
CA LYS A 24 10.51 -13.70 -12.45
C LYS A 24 10.97 -13.44 -11.01
N LYS A 25 12.16 -12.86 -10.85
CA LYS A 25 12.56 -12.24 -9.58
C LYS A 25 11.61 -11.06 -9.31
N ASP A 26 10.92 -11.12 -8.18
CA ASP A 26 10.19 -9.95 -7.67
C ASP A 26 11.22 -8.83 -7.49
N LYS A 27 11.00 -7.69 -8.15
CA LYS A 27 11.93 -6.57 -8.12
C LYS A 27 11.81 -5.78 -6.82
N LEU A 28 10.68 -5.91 -6.13
CA LEU A 28 10.41 -5.19 -4.89
C LEU A 28 11.35 -5.68 -3.78
N LYS A 29 12.12 -4.77 -3.23
CA LYS A 29 13.03 -5.05 -2.12
C LYS A 29 12.25 -5.30 -0.83
N PRO A 30 12.56 -6.36 -0.05
CA PRO A 30 11.87 -6.68 1.20
C PRO A 30 11.85 -5.51 2.21
N GLU A 31 12.96 -4.78 2.33
CA GLU A 31 13.10 -3.63 3.21
C GLU A 31 12.18 -2.46 2.83
N VAL A 32 11.91 -2.27 1.54
CA VAL A 32 10.96 -1.26 1.05
C VAL A 32 9.53 -1.67 1.41
N PHE A 33 9.18 -2.93 1.19
CA PHE A 33 7.88 -3.46 1.58
C PHE A 33 7.65 -3.31 3.09
N GLU A 34 8.63 -3.68 3.92
CA GLU A 34 8.55 -3.54 5.37
C GLU A 34 8.38 -2.08 5.81
N ALA A 35 9.10 -1.15 5.20
CA ALA A 35 8.97 0.27 5.48
C ALA A 35 7.56 0.79 5.18
N VAL A 36 6.97 0.41 4.03
CA VAL A 36 5.59 0.81 3.66
C VAL A 36 4.57 0.19 4.62
N ILE A 37 4.71 -1.08 4.97
CA ILE A 37 3.82 -1.76 5.93
C ILE A 37 3.89 -1.09 7.30
N THR A 38 5.08 -0.73 7.76
CA THR A 38 5.26 -0.02 9.03
C THR A 38 4.49 1.29 9.04
N ILE A 39 4.64 2.11 8.00
CA ILE A 39 3.89 3.37 7.86
C ILE A 39 2.38 3.10 7.80
N ALA A 40 1.95 2.09 7.07
CA ALA A 40 0.53 1.75 6.95
C ALA A 40 -0.07 1.34 8.31
N ILE A 41 0.64 0.55 9.10
CA ILE A 41 0.22 0.14 10.45
C ILE A 41 0.18 1.34 11.40
N GLU A 42 1.17 2.22 11.35
CA GLU A 42 1.19 3.44 12.16
C GLU A 42 -0.01 4.34 11.83
N LEU A 43 -0.28 4.58 10.55
CA LEU A 43 -1.45 5.36 10.10
C LEU A 43 -2.77 4.71 10.50
N ALA A 44 -2.88 3.38 10.37
CA ALA A 44 -4.07 2.64 10.77
C ALA A 44 -4.36 2.76 12.28
N ASN A 45 -3.30 2.78 13.10
CA ASN A 45 -3.41 2.87 14.56
C ASN A 45 -3.65 4.30 15.07
N GLN A 46 -2.93 5.26 14.52
CA GLN A 46 -2.90 6.64 15.02
C GLN A 46 -3.87 7.56 14.27
N GLY A 47 -4.15 7.24 12.99
CA GLY A 47 -4.83 8.18 12.10
C GLY A 47 -4.00 9.44 11.88
N ARG A 48 -4.65 10.51 11.52
CA ARG A 48 -4.06 11.85 11.42
C ARG A 48 -4.95 12.86 12.12
N GLU A 49 -4.38 13.68 13.01
CA GLU A 49 -5.14 14.66 13.81
C GLU A 49 -6.37 14.06 14.50
N GLY A 50 -6.26 12.83 14.99
CA GLY A 50 -7.35 12.11 15.65
C GLY A 50 -8.44 11.58 14.71
N LYS A 51 -8.26 11.69 13.39
CA LYS A 51 -9.19 11.17 12.38
C LYS A 51 -8.64 9.88 11.75
N PRO A 52 -9.49 8.88 11.52
CA PRO A 52 -9.09 7.72 10.72
C PRO A 52 -8.67 8.13 9.31
N ILE A 53 -7.67 7.47 8.78
CA ILE A 53 -7.17 7.69 7.42
C ILE A 53 -7.33 6.42 6.60
N GLY A 54 -7.81 6.60 5.36
CA GLY A 54 -7.79 5.58 4.33
C GLY A 54 -6.89 6.02 3.17
N THR A 55 -5.90 5.20 2.82
CA THR A 55 -5.00 5.49 1.71
C THR A 55 -4.57 4.21 1.00
N ILE A 56 -3.91 4.35 -0.15
CA ILE A 56 -3.35 3.26 -0.94
C ILE A 56 -1.87 3.57 -1.20
N PHE A 57 -1.01 2.58 -0.96
CA PHE A 57 0.37 2.57 -1.42
C PHE A 57 0.50 1.52 -2.53
N ALA A 58 0.76 1.96 -3.77
CA ALA A 58 1.05 1.11 -4.92
C ALA A 58 2.57 1.02 -5.08
N VAL A 59 3.15 -0.15 -4.80
CA VAL A 59 4.59 -0.35 -4.73
C VAL A 59 5.05 -1.32 -5.82
N GLY A 60 6.06 -0.91 -6.57
CA GLY A 60 6.57 -1.64 -7.73
C GLY A 60 5.77 -1.41 -9.02
N ASP A 61 6.36 -1.81 -10.14
CA ASP A 61 5.81 -1.64 -11.51
C ASP A 61 5.24 -0.23 -11.78
N HIS A 62 5.90 0.78 -11.20
CA HIS A 62 5.41 2.16 -11.12
C HIS A 62 5.10 2.77 -12.49
N GLU A 63 5.84 2.39 -13.55
CA GLU A 63 5.60 2.90 -14.90
C GLU A 63 4.21 2.49 -15.41
N LYS A 64 3.81 1.23 -15.24
CA LYS A 64 2.48 0.78 -15.61
C LYS A 64 1.40 1.37 -14.72
N VAL A 65 1.67 1.50 -13.41
CA VAL A 65 0.74 2.17 -12.49
C VAL A 65 0.50 3.61 -12.93
N LEU A 66 1.54 4.36 -13.33
CA LEU A 66 1.40 5.72 -13.83
C LEU A 66 0.58 5.79 -15.12
N GLN A 67 0.77 4.83 -16.04
CA GLN A 67 -0.01 4.76 -17.29
C GLN A 67 -1.49 4.45 -17.04
N LEU A 68 -1.80 3.64 -16.01
CA LEU A 68 -3.15 3.20 -15.63
C LEU A 68 -3.76 4.07 -14.51
N SER A 69 -3.26 5.27 -14.33
CA SER A 69 -3.73 6.21 -13.31
C SER A 69 -3.66 7.64 -13.80
N ARG A 70 -4.39 8.53 -13.16
CA ARG A 70 -4.34 9.97 -13.44
C ARG A 70 -4.10 10.76 -12.18
N GLN A 71 -3.44 11.90 -12.30
CA GLN A 71 -3.20 12.81 -11.19
C GLN A 71 -4.51 13.53 -10.83
N LEU A 72 -4.89 13.50 -9.54
CA LEU A 72 -6.05 14.23 -9.03
C LEU A 72 -5.70 15.64 -8.57
N ILE A 73 -4.53 15.76 -7.94
CA ILE A 73 -3.98 17.01 -7.39
C ILE A 73 -2.56 17.18 -7.86
N ILE A 74 -1.97 18.35 -7.70
CA ILE A 74 -0.53 18.57 -7.98
C ILE A 74 0.29 17.55 -7.18
N ASN A 75 1.21 16.85 -7.87
CA ASN A 75 2.06 15.86 -7.23
C ASN A 75 3.06 16.55 -6.28
N PRO A 76 2.98 16.30 -4.95
CA PRO A 76 3.85 16.96 -3.99
C PRO A 76 5.31 16.49 -4.05
N PHE A 77 5.60 15.38 -4.73
CA PHE A 77 6.95 14.81 -4.86
C PHE A 77 7.65 15.20 -6.17
N GLN A 78 6.97 15.95 -7.04
CA GLN A 78 7.53 16.32 -8.31
C GLN A 78 8.63 17.37 -8.16
N GLY A 79 9.78 17.11 -8.78
CA GLY A 79 10.91 18.04 -8.82
C GLY A 79 11.94 17.84 -7.71
N TYR A 80 11.66 16.99 -6.72
CA TYR A 80 12.64 16.59 -5.71
C TYR A 80 13.57 15.48 -6.24
N HIS A 81 14.81 15.46 -5.79
CA HIS A 81 15.75 14.38 -6.08
C HIS A 81 15.26 13.06 -5.47
N GLU A 82 15.68 11.93 -6.03
CA GLU A 82 15.20 10.61 -5.62
C GLU A 82 15.58 10.25 -4.17
N ASP A 83 16.74 10.69 -3.71
CA ASP A 83 17.20 10.54 -2.32
C ASP A 83 16.37 11.34 -1.31
N GLU A 84 15.84 12.50 -1.72
CA GLU A 84 14.98 13.36 -0.88
C GLU A 84 13.54 12.80 -0.72
N ARG A 85 13.14 11.86 -1.59
CA ARG A 85 11.80 11.26 -1.62
C ARG A 85 11.82 9.73 -1.57
N ASN A 86 12.81 9.15 -0.90
CA ASN A 86 12.89 7.72 -0.68
C ASN A 86 12.28 7.32 0.65
N ILE A 87 11.34 6.36 0.64
CA ILE A 87 10.59 5.90 1.82
C ILE A 87 11.50 5.27 2.89
N MET A 88 12.72 4.91 2.53
CA MET A 88 13.72 4.41 3.47
C MET A 88 14.27 5.52 4.39
N ASP A 89 14.13 6.79 3.99
CA ASP A 89 14.50 7.92 4.84
C ASP A 89 13.46 8.11 5.96
N PRO A 90 13.84 8.01 7.23
CA PRO A 90 12.92 8.24 8.35
C PRO A 90 12.28 9.64 8.36
N GLN A 91 12.95 10.66 7.83
CA GLN A 91 12.40 12.02 7.75
C GLN A 91 11.25 12.12 6.76
N LEU A 92 11.30 11.36 5.68
CA LEU A 92 10.23 11.33 4.69
C LEU A 92 8.96 10.67 5.24
N ARG A 93 9.06 9.78 6.22
CA ARG A 93 7.90 9.08 6.81
C ARG A 93 6.85 10.03 7.36
N GLU A 94 7.26 11.09 8.05
CA GLU A 94 6.32 12.09 8.56
C GLU A 94 5.64 12.86 7.41
N THR A 95 6.38 13.21 6.37
CA THR A 95 5.83 13.83 5.16
C THR A 95 4.80 12.92 4.48
N ILE A 96 5.07 11.62 4.38
CA ILE A 96 4.13 10.65 3.81
C ILE A 96 2.86 10.56 4.66
N LYS A 97 2.99 10.55 5.98
CA LYS A 97 1.84 10.54 6.89
C LYS A 97 0.97 11.80 6.72
N GLU A 98 1.58 12.97 6.56
CA GLU A 98 0.84 14.21 6.26
C GLU A 98 0.07 14.10 4.94
N PHE A 99 0.73 13.66 3.88
CA PHE A 99 0.10 13.53 2.57
C PHE A 99 -0.86 12.33 2.46
N SER A 100 -0.88 11.42 3.43
CA SER A 100 -1.85 10.31 3.46
C SER A 100 -3.30 10.76 3.63
N ALA A 101 -3.53 12.00 4.07
CA ALA A 101 -4.85 12.62 4.12
C ALA A 101 -5.37 13.06 2.75
N LEU A 102 -4.50 13.11 1.73
CA LEU A 102 -4.89 13.45 0.36
C LEU A 102 -5.67 12.30 -0.29
N ASP A 103 -6.63 12.66 -1.12
CA ASP A 103 -7.33 11.66 -1.92
C ASP A 103 -6.41 11.09 -3.01
N GLY A 104 -6.54 9.78 -3.27
CA GLY A 104 -5.72 9.07 -4.24
C GLY A 104 -4.63 8.20 -3.62
N ALA A 105 -3.87 7.56 -4.50
CA ALA A 105 -2.82 6.61 -4.14
C ALA A 105 -1.43 7.24 -4.19
N PHE A 106 -0.54 6.72 -3.36
CA PHE A 106 0.90 6.86 -3.54
C PHE A 106 1.39 5.84 -4.58
N VAL A 107 2.37 6.25 -5.38
CA VAL A 107 3.10 5.38 -6.31
C VAL A 107 4.55 5.36 -5.91
N ILE A 108 5.08 4.18 -5.62
CA ILE A 108 6.42 3.96 -5.06
C ILE A 108 7.16 2.95 -5.94
N GLN A 109 8.42 3.24 -6.25
CA GLN A 109 9.29 2.33 -7.01
C GLN A 109 9.72 1.12 -6.16
N ASP A 110 10.27 0.11 -6.82
CA ASP A 110 10.79 -1.10 -6.18
C ASP A 110 11.94 -0.84 -5.18
N ASP A 111 12.64 0.28 -5.34
CA ASP A 111 13.75 0.73 -4.50
C ASP A 111 13.35 1.74 -3.42
N GLY A 112 12.06 2.08 -3.34
CA GLY A 112 11.49 2.94 -2.31
C GLY A 112 11.33 4.41 -2.70
N VAL A 113 11.70 4.82 -3.89
CA VAL A 113 11.48 6.20 -4.36
C VAL A 113 9.99 6.46 -4.52
N VAL A 114 9.46 7.47 -3.85
CA VAL A 114 8.07 7.93 -3.99
C VAL A 114 7.96 8.78 -5.26
N VAL A 115 7.26 8.26 -6.26
CA VAL A 115 7.13 8.92 -7.58
C VAL A 115 6.01 9.95 -7.56
N ALA A 116 4.89 9.59 -6.94
CA ALA A 116 3.71 10.46 -6.90
C ALA A 116 2.82 10.15 -5.70
N ALA A 117 2.02 11.13 -5.30
CA ALA A 117 0.84 10.97 -4.45
C ALA A 117 -0.37 11.62 -5.12
N GLY A 118 -1.58 11.30 -4.62
CA GLY A 118 -2.82 11.83 -5.18
C GLY A 118 -3.16 11.26 -6.57
N ARG A 119 -2.88 9.97 -6.79
CA ARG A 119 -3.17 9.29 -8.07
C ARG A 119 -4.49 8.53 -7.99
N TYR A 120 -5.38 8.77 -8.94
CA TYR A 120 -6.57 7.96 -9.16
C TYR A 120 -6.21 6.73 -10.01
N LEU A 121 -6.36 5.54 -9.44
CA LEU A 121 -6.10 4.27 -10.13
C LEU A 121 -7.31 3.93 -11.00
N SER A 122 -7.11 3.84 -12.31
CA SER A 122 -8.18 3.71 -13.31
C SER A 122 -8.45 2.27 -13.76
N ALA A 123 -7.64 1.29 -13.28
CA ALA A 123 -7.83 -0.10 -13.66
C ALA A 123 -9.15 -0.64 -13.12
N ALA A 124 -10.04 -1.05 -14.02
CA ALA A 124 -11.35 -1.59 -13.68
C ALA A 124 -11.26 -3.09 -13.39
N LEU A 125 -11.86 -3.51 -12.26
CA LEU A 125 -12.26 -4.90 -12.05
C LEU A 125 -13.74 -5.07 -12.34
N ASN A 126 -14.13 -6.25 -12.77
CA ASN A 126 -15.54 -6.64 -12.76
C ASN A 126 -16.00 -6.72 -11.31
N LYS A 127 -16.87 -5.78 -10.90
CA LYS A 127 -17.38 -5.67 -9.53
C LYS A 127 -18.08 -6.95 -9.03
N GLU A 128 -18.50 -7.82 -9.94
CA GLU A 128 -19.20 -9.07 -9.62
C GLU A 128 -18.27 -10.13 -9.00
N GLU A 129 -16.96 -10.02 -9.19
CA GLU A 129 -15.96 -10.98 -8.69
C GLU A 129 -15.36 -10.56 -7.34
N PHE A 130 -15.79 -9.41 -6.78
CA PHE A 130 -15.16 -8.85 -5.59
C PHE A 130 -16.05 -9.01 -4.34
N PRO A 131 -15.49 -9.36 -3.16
CA PRO A 131 -16.25 -9.52 -1.94
C PRO A 131 -17.07 -8.25 -1.63
N GLN A 132 -18.37 -8.43 -1.34
CA GLN A 132 -19.22 -7.32 -0.91
C GLN A 132 -18.73 -6.74 0.41
N GLY A 133 -18.87 -5.41 0.58
CA GLY A 133 -18.47 -4.71 1.81
C GLY A 133 -17.09 -4.07 1.78
N LEU A 134 -16.33 -4.22 0.69
CA LEU A 134 -15.06 -3.53 0.51
C LEU A 134 -15.27 -2.18 -0.22
N GLY A 135 -14.64 -1.12 0.28
CA GLY A 135 -14.76 0.23 -0.26
C GLY A 135 -14.01 0.43 -1.59
N SER A 136 -14.18 1.61 -2.19
CA SER A 136 -13.61 2.00 -3.49
C SER A 136 -12.08 1.85 -3.56
N ARG A 137 -11.36 2.12 -2.46
CA ARG A 137 -9.89 1.95 -2.38
C ARG A 137 -9.46 0.50 -2.56
N HIS A 138 -10.22 -0.44 -1.98
CA HIS A 138 -9.94 -1.87 -2.11
C HIS A 138 -10.17 -2.35 -3.55
N ILE A 139 -11.26 -1.88 -4.18
CA ILE A 139 -11.57 -2.19 -5.58
C ILE A 139 -10.47 -1.63 -6.51
N ALA A 140 -10.02 -0.41 -6.26
CA ALA A 140 -8.94 0.20 -7.02
C ALA A 140 -7.61 -0.56 -6.86
N ALA A 141 -7.28 -0.99 -5.64
CA ALA A 141 -6.08 -1.79 -5.35
C ALA A 141 -6.13 -3.17 -6.04
N ALA A 142 -7.26 -3.85 -5.95
CA ALA A 142 -7.44 -5.11 -6.64
C ALA A 142 -7.35 -4.93 -8.17
N GLY A 143 -7.98 -3.87 -8.72
CA GLY A 143 -7.91 -3.55 -10.14
C GLY A 143 -6.51 -3.35 -10.64
N ILE A 144 -5.74 -2.46 -10.00
CA ILE A 144 -4.38 -2.17 -10.44
C ILE A 144 -3.45 -3.38 -10.32
N THR A 145 -3.58 -4.16 -9.24
CA THR A 145 -2.74 -5.34 -9.02
C THR A 145 -3.13 -6.53 -9.91
N SER A 146 -4.32 -6.54 -10.51
CA SER A 146 -4.72 -7.58 -11.47
C SER A 146 -4.05 -7.43 -12.84
N VAL A 147 -3.65 -6.21 -13.21
CA VAL A 147 -3.11 -5.87 -14.55
C VAL A 147 -1.65 -5.40 -14.52
N THR A 148 -1.05 -5.32 -13.33
CA THR A 148 0.35 -4.92 -13.12
C THR A 148 1.05 -5.90 -12.17
N ASP A 149 2.39 -5.82 -12.09
CA ASP A 149 3.19 -6.56 -11.10
C ASP A 149 3.30 -5.79 -9.76
N THR A 150 2.49 -4.74 -9.56
CA THR A 150 2.45 -3.93 -8.34
C THR A 150 1.92 -4.71 -7.15
N THR A 151 2.41 -4.39 -5.97
CA THR A 151 1.79 -4.75 -4.68
C THR A 151 1.08 -3.51 -4.15
N ALA A 152 -0.21 -3.61 -3.84
CA ALA A 152 -0.97 -2.51 -3.26
C ALA A 152 -1.30 -2.76 -1.79
N ILE A 153 -0.99 -1.79 -0.94
CA ILE A 153 -1.25 -1.80 0.49
C ILE A 153 -2.34 -0.76 0.76
N VAL A 154 -3.47 -1.21 1.29
CA VAL A 154 -4.66 -0.38 1.53
C VAL A 154 -4.94 -0.28 3.02
N ILE A 155 -5.14 0.94 3.50
CA ILE A 155 -5.64 1.21 4.84
C ILE A 155 -7.14 1.50 4.73
N SER A 156 -7.94 0.73 5.46
CA SER A 156 -9.39 0.99 5.58
C SER A 156 -9.64 2.15 6.54
N GLU A 157 -10.28 3.21 6.06
CA GLU A 157 -10.65 4.35 6.89
C GLU A 157 -11.65 3.97 7.98
N SER A 158 -12.59 3.07 7.69
CA SER A 158 -13.65 2.68 8.63
C SER A 158 -13.20 1.73 9.72
N THR A 159 -12.28 0.81 9.42
CA THR A 159 -11.87 -0.27 10.35
C THR A 159 -10.44 -0.14 10.85
N GLY A 160 -9.58 0.62 10.15
CA GLY A 160 -8.14 0.64 10.38
C GLY A 160 -7.43 -0.67 9.99
N THR A 161 -8.12 -1.57 9.29
CA THR A 161 -7.51 -2.79 8.76
C THR A 161 -6.57 -2.46 7.62
N VAL A 162 -5.39 -3.05 7.60
CA VAL A 162 -4.43 -2.96 6.49
C VAL A 162 -4.55 -4.21 5.65
N ARG A 163 -4.82 -4.04 4.35
CA ARG A 163 -4.92 -5.14 3.39
C ARG A 163 -3.88 -5.01 2.30
N ILE A 164 -3.25 -6.12 1.99
CA ILE A 164 -2.24 -6.21 0.94
C ILE A 164 -2.85 -6.95 -0.24
N PHE A 165 -2.80 -6.32 -1.41
CA PHE A 165 -3.29 -6.87 -2.66
C PHE A 165 -2.14 -7.24 -3.57
N LYS A 166 -2.24 -8.41 -4.21
CA LYS A 166 -1.34 -8.87 -5.26
C LYS A 166 -2.14 -9.68 -6.28
N LYS A 167 -1.88 -9.48 -7.58
CA LYS A 167 -2.57 -10.19 -8.67
C LYS A 167 -4.11 -10.15 -8.57
N GLY A 168 -4.66 -9.00 -8.17
CA GLY A 168 -6.10 -8.77 -8.09
C GLY A 168 -6.79 -9.35 -6.84
N THR A 169 -6.06 -9.99 -5.93
CA THR A 169 -6.62 -10.65 -4.74
C THR A 169 -6.01 -10.12 -3.44
N ILE A 170 -6.73 -10.28 -2.34
CA ILE A 170 -6.20 -10.02 -1.00
C ILE A 170 -5.19 -11.12 -0.69
N PHE A 171 -3.95 -10.71 -0.48
CA PHE A 171 -2.86 -11.59 -0.12
C PHE A 171 -2.71 -11.73 1.40
N MET A 172 -2.86 -10.61 2.12
CA MET A 172 -2.72 -10.55 3.58
C MET A 172 -3.63 -9.49 4.15
N GLU A 173 -4.11 -9.73 5.35
CA GLU A 173 -4.91 -8.78 6.15
C GLU A 173 -4.30 -8.65 7.54
N ILE A 174 -4.10 -7.41 7.98
CA ILE A 174 -3.59 -7.05 9.31
C ILE A 174 -4.69 -6.28 10.02
N GLU A 175 -5.28 -6.87 11.03
CA GLU A 175 -6.33 -6.24 11.82
C GLU A 175 -5.75 -5.29 12.87
N LYS A 176 -6.47 -4.20 13.13
CA LYS A 176 -6.14 -3.30 14.23
C LYS A 176 -6.36 -4.05 15.57
N PRO A 177 -5.39 -4.03 16.50
CA PRO A 177 -5.60 -4.63 17.81
C PRO A 177 -6.83 -4.04 18.48
N THR A 178 -7.80 -4.87 18.81
CA THR A 178 -8.98 -4.47 19.59
C THR A 178 -8.53 -4.07 20.98
N LYS A 179 -8.70 -2.80 21.39
CA LYS A 179 -8.53 -2.44 22.80
C LYS A 179 -9.56 -3.23 23.59
N LYS A 180 -9.12 -4.21 24.38
CA LYS A 180 -9.97 -4.77 25.43
C LYS A 180 -10.30 -3.63 26.38
N ILE A 181 -11.56 -3.23 26.42
CA ILE A 181 -12.08 -2.35 27.47
C ILE A 181 -12.09 -3.22 28.73
N SER A 182 -11.14 -2.96 29.61
CA SER A 182 -11.08 -3.52 30.98
C SER A 182 -11.99 -2.72 31.90
#